data_064d94485dd4c1126e8a6dd8fd03e87e
#
_entry.id   064d94485dd4c1126e8a6dd8fd03e87e
#
_cell.length_a   1.000
_cell.length_b   1.000
_cell.length_c   1.000
_cell.angle_alpha   90.00
_cell.angle_beta   90.00
_cell.angle_gamma   90.00
#
_symmetry.space_group_name_H-M   'P 1'
#
loop_
_entity.id
_entity.type
_entity.pdbx_description
1 polymer ?
#
loop_
_entity_poly.entity_id
_entity_poly.type
_entity_poly.pdbx_seq_one_letter_code
_entity_poly.pdbx_strand_id
1 'polypeptide(L)'
;MADTVTFTATGSPQVVSRAIEEYARGQGNLTAIVVPWESNSTTLSMAVTAVRSDGWAIEHTNLGTIRLMGAGPERTEVAITAEPPDHPEPQKLSAVFDRFVQQVHSKFHIGP
;
A
#
# COMPACT_ATOMS: atom_id res chain seq x y z
N MET A 1 -1.93 -14.08 12.14
CA MET A 1 -1.56 -12.74 12.61
C MET A 1 -1.11 -11.89 11.44
N ALA A 2 -1.64 -10.69 11.34
CA ALA A 2 -1.22 -9.78 10.29
C ALA A 2 0.13 -9.15 10.67
N ASP A 3 1.08 -9.19 9.75
CA ASP A 3 2.36 -8.54 9.94
C ASP A 3 2.26 -7.07 9.53
N THR A 4 2.82 -6.19 10.35
CA THR A 4 2.86 -4.77 10.06
C THR A 4 4.30 -4.33 9.88
N VAL A 5 4.57 -3.64 8.78
CA VAL A 5 5.85 -3.02 8.50
C VAL A 5 5.72 -1.52 8.66
N THR A 6 6.60 -0.91 9.46
CA THR A 6 6.57 0.53 9.70
C THR A 6 7.91 1.15 9.30
N PHE A 7 7.83 2.34 8.71
CA PHE A 7 9.03 3.12 8.35
C PHE A 7 8.64 4.58 8.17
N THR A 8 9.65 5.44 8.04
CA THR A 8 9.46 6.87 7.78
C THR A 8 9.83 7.19 6.35
N ALA A 9 8.99 7.97 5.68
CA ALA A 9 9.20 8.41 4.30
C ALA A 9 9.31 9.94 4.24
N THR A 10 9.99 10.44 3.22
CA THR A 10 10.11 11.87 2.96
C THR A 10 8.87 12.38 2.24
N GLY A 11 8.33 13.49 2.70
CA GLY A 11 7.18 14.15 2.10
C GLY A 11 5.97 14.12 3.02
N SER A 12 4.96 14.91 2.67
CA SER A 12 3.68 14.90 3.38
C SER A 12 2.93 13.60 3.09
N PRO A 13 1.92 13.24 3.91
CA PRO A 13 1.10 12.06 3.60
C PRO A 13 0.51 12.09 2.19
N GLN A 14 0.09 13.25 1.71
CA GLN A 14 -0.47 13.40 0.37
C GLN A 14 0.56 13.09 -0.72
N VAL A 15 1.78 13.60 -0.55
CA VAL A 15 2.87 13.36 -1.51
C VAL A 15 3.26 11.88 -1.52
N VAL A 16 3.40 11.29 -0.33
CA VAL A 16 3.79 9.89 -0.19
C VAL A 16 2.69 8.97 -0.77
N SER A 17 1.41 9.28 -0.48
CA SER A 17 0.31 8.47 -0.99
C SER A 17 0.27 8.46 -2.52
N ARG A 18 0.49 9.63 -3.14
CA ARG A 18 0.51 9.73 -4.60
C ARG A 18 1.66 8.95 -5.20
N ALA A 19 2.83 9.01 -4.58
CA ALA A 19 4.00 8.29 -5.05
C ALA A 19 3.80 6.76 -4.94
N ILE A 20 3.19 6.29 -3.85
CA ILE A 20 2.88 4.87 -3.69
C ILE A 20 1.83 4.43 -4.69
N GLU A 21 0.81 5.25 -4.93
CA GLU A 21 -0.23 4.96 -5.92
C GLU A 21 0.36 4.81 -7.31
N GLU A 22 1.24 5.72 -7.71
CA GLU A 22 1.90 5.66 -9.02
C GLU A 22 2.82 4.44 -9.13
N TYR A 23 3.52 4.13 -8.05
CA TYR A 23 4.41 2.96 -8.02
C TYR A 23 3.61 1.67 -8.19
N ALA A 24 2.49 1.54 -7.47
CA ALA A 24 1.62 0.36 -7.60
C ALA A 24 1.08 0.23 -9.02
N ARG A 25 0.66 1.34 -9.61
CA ARG A 25 0.14 1.35 -10.99
C ARG A 25 1.19 0.85 -11.98
N GLY A 26 2.46 1.18 -11.75
CA GLY A 26 3.56 0.72 -12.58
C GLY A 26 3.80 -0.79 -12.55
N GLN A 27 3.31 -1.48 -11.53
CA GLN A 27 3.42 -2.94 -11.44
C GLN A 27 2.45 -3.65 -12.40
N GLY A 28 1.39 -2.99 -12.84
CA GLY A 28 0.44 -3.53 -13.80
C GLY A 28 -0.64 -4.43 -13.22
N ASN A 29 -0.40 -5.02 -12.06
CA ASN A 29 -1.34 -5.95 -11.43
C ASN A 29 -1.75 -5.55 -10.01
N LEU A 30 -1.34 -4.36 -9.59
CA LEU A 30 -1.64 -3.84 -8.26
C LEU A 30 -2.22 -2.44 -8.35
N THR A 31 -3.08 -2.09 -7.39
CA THR A 31 -3.51 -0.72 -7.17
C THR A 31 -3.38 -0.39 -5.70
N ALA A 32 -2.99 0.84 -5.41
CA ALA A 32 -3.00 1.38 -4.06
C ALA A 32 -3.72 2.72 -4.13
N ILE A 33 -4.86 2.84 -3.45
CA ILE A 33 -5.70 4.03 -3.54
C ILE A 33 -6.07 4.52 -2.15
N VAL A 34 -6.19 5.84 -2.01
CA VAL A 34 -6.64 6.45 -0.77
C VAL A 34 -8.12 6.15 -0.56
N VAL A 35 -8.46 5.77 0.67
CA VAL A 35 -9.83 5.51 1.10
C VAL A 35 -10.31 6.76 1.84
N PRO A 36 -11.13 7.63 1.20
CA PRO A 36 -11.45 8.95 1.77
C PRO A 36 -12.20 8.88 3.10
N TRP A 37 -13.11 7.91 3.26
CA TRP A 37 -13.90 7.80 4.48
C TRP A 37 -13.12 7.27 5.68
N GLU A 38 -11.90 6.77 5.46
CA GLU A 38 -11.00 6.33 6.52
C GLU A 38 -9.81 7.29 6.68
N SER A 39 -9.89 8.46 6.03
CA SER A 39 -8.80 9.43 6.00
C SER A 39 -9.23 10.76 6.59
N ASN A 40 -8.27 11.51 7.12
CA ASN A 40 -8.50 12.87 7.62
C ASN A 40 -7.32 13.77 7.25
N SER A 41 -7.24 14.97 7.81
CA SER A 41 -6.22 15.95 7.43
C SER A 41 -4.78 15.54 7.79
N THR A 42 -4.62 14.63 8.76
CA THR A 42 -3.29 14.23 9.25
C THR A 42 -2.95 12.78 8.96
N THR A 43 -3.95 11.97 8.66
CA THR A 43 -3.78 10.52 8.44
C THR A 43 -4.51 10.11 7.18
N LEU A 44 -3.80 9.48 6.26
CA LEU A 44 -4.39 8.89 5.07
C LEU A 44 -4.35 7.37 5.19
N SER A 45 -5.45 6.73 4.80
CA SER A 45 -5.53 5.28 4.72
C SER A 45 -5.63 4.88 3.26
N MET A 46 -4.83 3.88 2.85
CA MET A 46 -4.83 3.38 1.48
C MET A 46 -5.16 1.90 1.48
N ALA A 47 -5.90 1.46 0.47
CA ALA A 47 -6.16 0.05 0.23
C ALA A 47 -5.26 -0.44 -0.89
N VAL A 48 -4.58 -1.57 -0.68
CA VAL A 48 -3.76 -2.22 -1.70
C VAL A 48 -4.52 -3.43 -2.21
N THR A 49 -4.72 -3.48 -3.52
CA THR A 49 -5.56 -4.47 -4.16
C THR A 49 -4.83 -5.10 -5.34
N ALA A 50 -4.91 -6.42 -5.45
CA ALA A 50 -4.49 -7.12 -6.66
C ALA A 50 -5.61 -7.02 -7.68
N VAL A 51 -5.25 -6.71 -8.92
CA VAL A 51 -6.20 -6.56 -10.02
C VAL A 51 -5.88 -7.59 -11.08
N ARG A 52 -6.88 -8.36 -11.46
CA ARG A 52 -6.76 -9.34 -12.53
C ARG A 52 -7.87 -9.09 -13.54
N SER A 53 -7.52 -9.02 -14.80
CA SER A 53 -8.48 -8.94 -15.89
C SER A 53 -8.51 -10.27 -16.61
N ASP A 54 -9.70 -10.85 -16.72
CA ASP A 54 -9.90 -12.12 -17.41
C ASP A 54 -11.06 -11.94 -18.38
N GLY A 55 -10.73 -11.44 -19.58
CA GLY A 55 -11.73 -11.17 -20.62
C GLY A 55 -12.74 -10.11 -20.20
N TRP A 56 -13.93 -10.55 -19.78
CA TRP A 56 -15.03 -9.67 -19.43
C TRP A 56 -15.00 -9.18 -17.99
N ALA A 57 -14.30 -9.91 -17.11
CA ALA A 57 -14.34 -9.67 -15.68
C ALA A 57 -13.04 -9.05 -15.20
N ILE A 58 -13.18 -8.11 -14.25
CA ILE A 58 -12.04 -7.56 -13.51
C ILE A 58 -12.21 -8.03 -12.07
N GLU A 59 -11.23 -8.76 -11.57
CA GLU A 59 -11.23 -9.22 -10.20
C GLU A 59 -10.34 -8.33 -9.35
N HIS A 60 -10.83 -7.95 -8.19
CA HIS A 60 -10.08 -7.17 -7.19
C HIS A 60 -9.99 -8.00 -5.92
N THR A 61 -8.77 -8.19 -5.43
CA THR A 61 -8.54 -8.90 -4.18
C THR A 61 -7.76 -7.99 -3.23
N ASN A 62 -8.32 -7.74 -2.06
CA ASN A 62 -7.66 -6.91 -1.06
C ASN A 62 -6.44 -7.63 -0.50
N LEU A 63 -5.30 -6.97 -0.52
CA LEU A 63 -4.04 -7.53 -0.04
C LEU A 63 -3.59 -6.92 1.29
N GLY A 64 -4.03 -5.72 1.60
CA GLY A 64 -3.64 -5.06 2.82
C GLY A 64 -3.96 -3.58 2.81
N THR A 65 -3.51 -2.90 3.85
CA THR A 65 -3.74 -1.46 4.03
C THR A 65 -2.42 -0.75 4.30
N ILE A 66 -2.36 0.51 3.90
CA ILE A 66 -1.24 1.40 4.19
C ILE A 66 -1.81 2.60 4.93
N ARG A 67 -1.26 2.89 6.11
CA ARG A 67 -1.63 4.09 6.86
C ARG A 67 -0.47 5.06 6.82
N LEU A 68 -0.77 6.31 6.49
CA LEU A 68 0.21 7.37 6.36
C LEU A 68 -0.12 8.46 7.36
N MET A 69 0.77 8.70 8.33
CA MET A 69 0.58 9.72 9.35
C MET A 69 1.66 10.78 9.25
N GLY A 70 1.27 12.05 9.27
CA GLY A 70 2.23 13.15 9.30
C GLY A 70 3.09 13.07 10.57
N ALA A 71 4.42 13.08 10.40
CA ALA A 71 5.37 12.95 11.48
C ALA A 71 6.30 14.17 11.58
N GLY A 72 5.86 15.29 11.07
CA GLY A 72 6.63 16.53 11.04
C GLY A 72 6.72 17.12 9.64
N PRO A 73 7.46 18.25 9.46
CA PRO A 73 7.60 18.85 8.14
C PRO A 73 8.25 17.86 7.17
N GLU A 74 7.58 17.60 6.07
CA GLU A 74 8.07 16.73 5.00
C GLU A 74 8.45 15.32 5.45
N ARG A 75 7.76 14.79 6.48
CA ARG A 75 7.95 13.42 6.95
C ARG A 75 6.60 12.76 7.16
N THR A 76 6.54 11.49 6.79
CA THR A 76 5.35 10.67 6.96
C THR A 76 5.74 9.34 7.55
N GLU A 77 5.06 8.93 8.60
CA GLU A 77 5.19 7.60 9.14
C GLU A 77 4.26 6.67 8.37
N VAL A 78 4.84 5.60 7.82
CA VAL A 78 4.12 4.64 6.98
C VAL A 78 3.98 3.34 7.73
N ALA A 79 2.75 2.83 7.82
CA ALA A 79 2.47 1.51 8.41
C ALA A 79 1.71 0.68 7.39
N ILE A 80 2.28 -0.44 7.00
CA ILE A 80 1.71 -1.36 6.00
C ILE A 80 1.32 -2.65 6.71
N THR A 81 0.04 -3.01 6.63
CA THR A 81 -0.49 -4.20 7.27
C THR A 81 -1.05 -5.14 6.22
N ALA A 82 -0.55 -6.38 6.20
CA ALA A 82 -1.04 -7.41 5.31
C ALA A 82 -2.37 -7.96 5.82
N GLU A 83 -3.27 -8.28 4.90
CA GLU A 83 -4.54 -8.95 5.21
C GLU A 83 -4.59 -10.28 4.44
N PRO A 84 -5.14 -11.36 5.04
CA PRO A 84 -5.27 -12.62 4.34
C PRO A 84 -6.14 -12.45 3.10
N PRO A 85 -5.64 -12.79 1.90
CA PRO A 85 -6.43 -12.62 0.68
C PRO A 85 -7.58 -13.63 0.63
N ASP A 86 -8.77 -13.16 0.27
CA ASP A 86 -9.93 -14.00 -0.01
C ASP A 86 -9.83 -14.45 -1.48
N HIS A 87 -9.07 -15.51 -1.71
CA HIS A 87 -8.74 -15.94 -3.07
C HIS A 87 -8.39 -17.43 -3.03
N PRO A 88 -8.63 -18.19 -4.13
CA PRO A 88 -8.26 -19.61 -4.21
C PRO A 88 -6.77 -19.87 -4.06
N GLU A 89 -5.93 -18.90 -4.39
CA GLU A 89 -4.47 -19.02 -4.29
C GLU A 89 -3.90 -17.90 -3.39
N PRO A 90 -4.22 -17.91 -2.07
CA PRO A 90 -3.83 -16.81 -1.19
C PRO A 90 -2.31 -16.66 -1.04
N GLN A 91 -1.56 -17.75 -1.15
CA GLN A 91 -0.12 -17.74 -0.99
C GLN A 91 0.58 -16.98 -2.11
N LYS A 92 0.07 -17.08 -3.34
CA LYS A 92 0.61 -16.31 -4.47
C LYS A 92 0.41 -14.82 -4.27
N LEU A 93 -0.77 -14.43 -3.82
CA LEU A 93 -1.08 -13.03 -3.59
C LEU A 93 -0.31 -12.46 -2.41
N SER A 94 -0.13 -13.25 -1.35
CA SER A 94 0.69 -12.85 -0.22
C SER A 94 2.14 -12.62 -0.65
N ALA A 95 2.69 -13.45 -1.52
CA ALA A 95 4.04 -13.28 -2.04
C ALA A 95 4.17 -12.00 -2.88
N VAL A 96 3.16 -11.70 -3.71
CA VAL A 96 3.12 -10.46 -4.49
C VAL A 96 3.08 -9.26 -3.55
N PHE A 97 2.26 -9.30 -2.52
CA PHE A 97 2.16 -8.22 -1.55
C PHE A 97 3.46 -8.02 -0.77
N ASP A 98 4.09 -9.10 -0.31
CA ASP A 98 5.36 -9.03 0.41
C ASP A 98 6.44 -8.39 -0.44
N ARG A 99 6.51 -8.73 -1.72
CA ARG A 99 7.45 -8.12 -2.64
C ARG A 99 7.17 -6.62 -2.79
N PHE A 100 5.91 -6.26 -2.93
CA PHE A 100 5.50 -4.86 -3.04
C PHE A 100 5.91 -4.08 -1.78
N VAL A 101 5.67 -4.64 -0.59
CA VAL A 101 6.03 -4.01 0.68
C VAL A 101 7.54 -3.80 0.76
N GLN A 102 8.33 -4.80 0.39
CA GLN A 102 9.79 -4.69 0.40
C GLN A 102 10.28 -3.60 -0.56
N GLN A 103 9.68 -3.52 -1.74
CA GLN A 103 10.05 -2.52 -2.73
C GLN A 103 9.66 -1.11 -2.28
N VAL A 104 8.48 -0.95 -1.70
CA VAL A 104 8.03 0.35 -1.16
C VAL A 104 8.95 0.77 -0.02
N HIS A 105 9.25 -0.13 0.89
CA HIS A 105 10.17 0.15 2.00
C HIS A 105 11.54 0.60 1.46
N SER A 106 12.09 -0.14 0.52
CA SER A 106 13.40 0.16 -0.05
C SER A 106 13.42 1.50 -0.78
N LYS A 107 12.32 1.83 -1.48
CA LYS A 107 12.25 3.03 -2.31
C LYS A 107 11.95 4.30 -1.50
N PHE A 108 11.11 4.20 -0.48
CA PHE A 108 10.59 5.37 0.23
C PHE A 108 11.15 5.56 1.64
N HIS A 109 11.74 4.52 2.21
CA HIS A 109 12.29 4.61 3.57
C HIS A 109 13.45 5.62 3.64
N ILE A 110 13.44 6.44 4.68
CA ILE A 110 14.52 7.39 4.98
C ILE A 110 15.09 7.09 6.36
N GLY A 111 16.36 7.46 6.53
CA GLY A 111 17.08 7.29 7.78
C GLY A 111 17.91 6.03 7.80
N PRO A 112 18.62 5.81 8.90
CA PRO A 112 19.44 4.63 9.06
C PRO A 112 18.62 3.37 9.20
#